data_c2979eec4f532306896fe1f730322dd9
#
_entry.id   c2979eec4f532306896fe1f730322dd9
#
_cell.length_a   1.000
_cell.length_b   1.000
_cell.length_c   1.000
_cell.angle_alpha   90.00
_cell.angle_beta   90.00
_cell.angle_gamma   90.00
#
_symmetry.space_group_name_H-M   'P 1'
#
loop_
_entity.id
_entity.type
_entity.pdbx_description
1 polymer ?
#
loop_
_entity_poly.entity_id
_entity_poly.type
_entity_poly.pdbx_seq_one_letter_code
_entity_poly.pdbx_strand_id
1 'polypeptide(L)'
;MSKVKSITKRTTQEVRQIETSLINKEEVFKMLALAEATGLPCLLIGAPGVAKTKTVLDYAKAWLNRDGKMTAKDFAEKIYILETDEGTKASEIKGMPDLGKLFTDNEYSLSTPIADAEIVIINEVDKASSAIRNAMLGVMNEKFLFNGKHKIPCKWKLFVATCNEIPKEEKNSPFWDRFMLKHTVNRVSAGEMIKYYNKGGREYREKFTIGIPNKAEINEVDIPVTKLEKYMEVGYNHSSDRTLTFVPTLSKAVSYIWDISVDKALVKTAQIMIDQTAGSELQNKLMSPEVKAVMSKVEMLHSYQTNEQLELAIAEIEGLVNTYATRGIMDSGQINEIEISMQYILQNHPARVDNVDNNELEELMSEVETSSPNPF
;
A
#
# COMPACT_ATOMS: atom_id res chain seq x y z
N MET A 1 -0.28 33.71 -10.79
CA MET A 1 0.44 33.44 -9.52
C MET A 1 -0.51 32.68 -8.59
N SER A 2 -0.61 31.39 -8.75
CA SER A 2 -1.35 30.50 -7.85
C SER A 2 -0.38 30.10 -6.75
N LYS A 3 -0.63 30.60 -5.55
CA LYS A 3 0.08 30.18 -4.32
C LYS A 3 -0.18 28.69 -4.14
N VAL A 4 0.84 27.87 -4.39
CA VAL A 4 0.93 26.55 -3.78
C VAL A 4 0.98 26.83 -2.27
N LYS A 5 -0.17 26.71 -1.61
CA LYS A 5 -0.21 26.68 -0.15
C LYS A 5 0.60 25.46 0.25
N SER A 6 1.77 25.71 0.83
CA SER A 6 2.49 24.72 1.60
C SER A 6 1.46 23.99 2.49
N ILE A 7 1.49 22.68 2.48
CA ILE A 7 0.64 21.84 3.32
C ILE A 7 1.05 22.11 4.78
N THR A 8 0.49 23.19 5.33
CA THR A 8 0.58 23.53 6.74
C THR A 8 -0.05 22.37 7.50
N LYS A 9 0.65 21.81 8.49
CA LYS A 9 0.24 20.75 9.42
C LYS A 9 -1.29 20.64 9.48
N ARG A 10 -1.87 19.69 8.73
CA ARG A 10 -3.29 19.38 8.80
C ARG A 10 -3.52 18.82 10.19
N THR A 11 -4.36 19.45 10.98
CA THR A 11 -4.81 18.92 12.26
C THR A 11 -5.72 17.74 11.96
N THR A 12 -5.15 16.56 11.89
CA THR A 12 -5.88 15.30 11.72
C THR A 12 -6.78 15.10 12.91
N GLN A 13 -8.08 15.03 12.72
CA GLN A 13 -9.03 14.79 13.81
C GLN A 13 -8.92 13.38 14.39
N GLU A 14 -8.44 12.43 13.59
CA GLU A 14 -8.31 11.04 14.00
C GLU A 14 -6.94 10.48 13.58
N VAL A 15 -6.22 9.87 14.53
CA VAL A 15 -4.94 9.21 14.30
C VAL A 15 -4.96 7.80 14.81
N ARG A 16 -4.22 6.91 14.17
CA ARG A 16 -3.95 5.56 14.67
C ARG A 16 -2.52 5.50 15.19
N GLN A 17 -2.40 5.26 16.49
CA GLN A 17 -1.12 4.97 17.12
C GLN A 17 -0.96 3.45 17.20
N ILE A 18 -0.12 2.91 16.36
CA ILE A 18 0.08 1.47 16.22
C ILE A 18 1.41 1.10 16.84
N GLU A 19 1.39 0.20 17.81
CA GLU A 19 2.60 -0.41 18.38
C GLU A 19 2.69 -1.86 17.91
N THR A 20 3.80 -2.23 17.31
CA THR A 20 4.01 -3.57 16.75
C THR A 20 5.43 -4.07 17.00
N SER A 21 5.58 -5.39 17.12
CA SER A 21 6.89 -6.06 17.09
C SER A 21 7.35 -6.39 15.67
N LEU A 22 6.60 -6.00 14.65
CA LEU A 22 6.93 -6.24 13.24
C LEU A 22 7.70 -5.03 12.69
N ILE A 23 8.63 -5.30 11.79
CA ILE A 23 9.41 -4.27 11.09
C ILE A 23 8.93 -4.08 9.67
N ASN A 24 9.16 -2.89 9.11
CA ASN A 24 8.86 -2.55 7.72
C ASN A 24 7.38 -2.80 7.35
N LYS A 25 6.44 -2.35 8.22
CA LYS A 25 4.99 -2.52 8.02
C LYS A 25 4.23 -1.21 7.81
N GLU A 26 4.93 -0.08 7.72
CA GLU A 26 4.31 1.23 7.57
C GLU A 26 3.38 1.31 6.35
N GLU A 27 3.82 0.81 5.19
CA GLU A 27 3.00 0.80 3.97
C GLU A 27 1.74 -0.05 4.14
N VAL A 28 1.82 -1.19 4.84
CA VAL A 28 0.65 -2.02 5.12
C VAL A 28 -0.33 -1.28 6.04
N PHE A 29 0.17 -0.59 7.07
CA PHE A 29 -0.67 0.20 7.96
C PHE A 29 -1.33 1.39 7.24
N LYS A 30 -0.64 2.06 6.33
CA LYS A 30 -1.23 3.09 5.45
C LYS A 30 -2.33 2.52 4.56
N MET A 31 -2.14 1.31 4.02
CA MET A 31 -3.18 0.61 3.24
C MET A 31 -4.41 0.28 4.08
N LEU A 32 -4.22 -0.17 5.32
CA LEU A 32 -5.34 -0.41 6.24
C LEU A 32 -6.06 0.88 6.63
N ALA A 33 -5.32 1.97 6.83
CA ALA A 33 -5.87 3.30 7.04
C ALA A 33 -6.69 3.80 5.85
N LEU A 34 -6.21 3.53 4.63
CA LEU A 34 -6.93 3.83 3.41
C LEU A 34 -8.24 3.02 3.30
N ALA A 35 -8.20 1.73 3.63
CA ALA A 35 -9.38 0.88 3.66
C ALA A 35 -10.41 1.37 4.69
N GLU A 36 -9.96 1.79 5.87
CA GLU A 36 -10.82 2.38 6.90
C GLU A 36 -11.44 3.70 6.45
N ALA A 37 -10.64 4.63 5.92
CA ALA A 37 -11.10 5.95 5.50
C ALA A 37 -12.09 5.90 4.33
N THR A 38 -11.92 4.93 3.43
CA THR A 38 -12.75 4.80 2.21
C THR A 38 -13.89 3.79 2.37
N GLY A 39 -13.81 2.88 3.35
CA GLY A 39 -14.74 1.78 3.52
C GLY A 39 -14.68 0.75 2.39
N LEU A 40 -13.54 0.64 1.70
CA LEU A 40 -13.30 -0.31 0.62
C LEU A 40 -12.61 -1.58 1.11
N PRO A 41 -12.95 -2.76 0.56
CA PRO A 41 -12.28 -4.01 0.90
C PRO A 41 -10.80 -4.00 0.50
N CYS A 42 -9.93 -4.47 1.41
CA CYS A 42 -8.50 -4.56 1.20
C CYS A 42 -8.04 -6.02 1.10
N LEU A 43 -7.16 -6.32 0.14
CA LEU A 43 -6.51 -7.61 -0.03
C LEU A 43 -5.01 -7.49 0.21
N LEU A 44 -4.49 -8.24 1.18
CA LEU A 44 -3.07 -8.37 1.44
C LEU A 44 -2.55 -9.66 0.82
N ILE A 45 -1.66 -9.54 -0.15
CA ILE A 45 -1.08 -10.65 -0.90
C ILE A 45 0.34 -10.87 -0.44
N GLY A 46 0.79 -12.11 -0.27
CA GLY A 46 2.19 -12.36 0.04
C GLY A 46 2.44 -13.75 0.59
N ALA A 47 3.69 -14.17 0.56
CA ALA A 47 4.11 -15.51 0.97
C ALA A 47 3.67 -15.86 2.41
N PRO A 48 3.55 -17.14 2.74
CA PRO A 48 3.35 -17.58 4.11
C PRO A 48 4.46 -17.02 5.03
N GLY A 49 4.10 -16.65 6.26
CA GLY A 49 5.06 -16.18 7.27
C GLY A 49 5.47 -14.71 7.18
N VAL A 50 4.97 -13.91 6.22
CA VAL A 50 5.26 -12.46 6.16
C VAL A 50 4.42 -11.62 7.16
N ALA A 51 3.72 -12.26 8.07
CA ALA A 51 2.94 -11.67 9.16
C ALA A 51 1.72 -10.84 8.71
N LYS A 52 1.05 -11.20 7.61
CA LYS A 52 -0.16 -10.51 7.11
C LYS A 52 -1.22 -10.35 8.20
N THR A 53 -1.70 -11.47 8.75
CA THR A 53 -2.76 -11.50 9.78
C THR A 53 -2.36 -10.73 11.04
N LYS A 54 -1.11 -10.90 11.52
CA LYS A 54 -0.62 -10.17 12.70
C LYS A 54 -0.61 -8.66 12.47
N THR A 55 -0.21 -8.20 11.29
CA THR A 55 -0.22 -6.77 10.94
C THR A 55 -1.64 -6.20 11.01
N VAL A 56 -2.62 -6.93 10.47
CA VAL A 56 -4.05 -6.51 10.54
C VAL A 56 -4.54 -6.48 11.98
N LEU A 57 -4.18 -7.47 12.79
CA LEU A 57 -4.56 -7.51 14.21
C LEU A 57 -3.93 -6.38 15.03
N ASP A 58 -2.67 -6.03 14.78
CA ASP A 58 -2.02 -4.92 15.47
C ASP A 58 -2.69 -3.57 15.10
N TYR A 59 -3.08 -3.38 13.84
CA TYR A 59 -3.89 -2.25 13.42
C TYR A 59 -5.27 -2.23 14.07
N ALA A 60 -5.97 -3.36 14.06
CA ALA A 60 -7.29 -3.50 14.65
C ALA A 60 -7.31 -3.21 16.15
N LYS A 61 -6.28 -3.64 16.88
CA LYS A 61 -6.09 -3.29 18.30
C LYS A 61 -5.95 -1.79 18.51
N ALA A 62 -5.10 -1.13 17.72
CA ALA A 62 -4.91 0.31 17.80
C ALA A 62 -6.21 1.07 17.50
N TRP A 63 -6.97 0.60 16.50
CA TRP A 63 -8.24 1.22 16.16
C TRP A 63 -9.31 1.07 17.22
N LEU A 64 -9.49 -0.14 17.74
CA LEU A 64 -10.51 -0.40 18.75
C LEU A 64 -10.15 0.20 20.11
N ASN A 65 -8.87 0.32 20.45
CA ASN A 65 -8.39 0.89 21.71
C ASN A 65 -8.13 2.41 21.66
N ARG A 66 -8.63 3.10 20.65
CA ARG A 66 -8.41 4.55 20.47
C ARG A 66 -8.79 5.40 21.69
N ASP A 67 -9.78 4.95 22.46
CA ASP A 67 -10.28 5.64 23.65
C ASP A 67 -9.68 5.10 24.96
N GLY A 68 -8.74 4.12 24.88
CA GLY A 68 -8.07 3.52 26.03
C GLY A 68 -8.97 2.69 26.96
N LYS A 69 -10.19 2.35 26.52
CA LYS A 69 -11.24 1.73 27.37
C LYS A 69 -11.64 0.32 26.92
N MET A 70 -10.95 -0.24 25.94
CA MET A 70 -11.37 -1.50 25.34
C MET A 70 -11.05 -2.71 26.18
N THR A 71 -12.02 -3.57 26.39
CA THR A 71 -11.87 -4.86 27.05
C THR A 71 -11.57 -5.98 26.05
N ALA A 72 -11.05 -7.13 26.55
CA ALA A 72 -10.88 -8.32 25.72
C ALA A 72 -12.20 -8.84 25.13
N LYS A 73 -13.31 -8.65 25.85
CA LYS A 73 -14.65 -9.00 25.39
C LYS A 73 -15.09 -8.12 24.22
N ASP A 74 -14.92 -6.80 24.32
CA ASP A 74 -15.23 -5.88 23.23
C ASP A 74 -14.42 -6.22 21.97
N PHE A 75 -13.15 -6.61 22.15
CA PHE A 75 -12.31 -7.02 21.04
C PHE A 75 -12.87 -8.26 20.34
N ALA A 76 -13.29 -9.27 21.09
CA ALA A 76 -13.85 -10.50 20.53
C ALA A 76 -15.22 -10.28 19.84
N GLU A 77 -16.05 -9.36 20.36
CA GLU A 77 -17.36 -9.04 19.78
C GLU A 77 -17.30 -8.17 18.53
N LYS A 78 -16.28 -7.31 18.42
CA LYS A 78 -16.15 -6.35 17.31
C LYS A 78 -15.34 -6.85 16.13
N ILE A 79 -14.58 -7.93 16.29
CA ILE A 79 -13.77 -8.50 15.23
C ILE A 79 -14.29 -9.86 14.85
N TYR A 80 -14.59 -10.05 13.58
CA TYR A 80 -14.85 -11.35 12.98
C TYR A 80 -13.63 -11.82 12.23
N ILE A 81 -13.11 -13.01 12.59
CA ILE A 81 -11.97 -13.63 11.94
C ILE A 81 -12.42 -14.99 11.40
N LEU A 82 -12.19 -15.23 10.11
CA LEU A 82 -12.43 -16.51 9.46
C LEU A 82 -11.14 -16.98 8.79
N GLU A 83 -10.68 -18.17 9.17
CA GLU A 83 -9.66 -18.92 8.44
C GLU A 83 -10.37 -19.77 7.38
N THR A 84 -10.07 -19.52 6.10
CA THR A 84 -10.74 -20.27 5.04
C THR A 84 -9.91 -21.46 4.57
N ASP A 85 -10.60 -22.56 4.33
CA ASP A 85 -10.10 -23.77 3.72
C ASP A 85 -11.16 -24.38 2.79
N GLU A 86 -10.86 -25.51 2.16
CA GLU A 86 -11.80 -26.23 1.29
C GLU A 86 -13.04 -26.74 2.03
N GLY A 87 -12.92 -27.02 3.34
CA GLY A 87 -13.98 -27.52 4.21
C GLY A 87 -14.88 -26.44 4.81
N THR A 88 -14.47 -25.18 4.72
CA THR A 88 -15.21 -24.03 5.27
C THR A 88 -16.60 -23.92 4.64
N LYS A 89 -17.63 -23.85 5.47
CA LYS A 89 -19.03 -23.86 5.01
C LYS A 89 -19.57 -22.46 4.83
N ALA A 90 -20.44 -22.28 3.84
CA ALA A 90 -21.11 -20.99 3.59
C ALA A 90 -21.96 -20.50 4.78
N SER A 91 -22.40 -21.40 5.68
CA SER A 91 -23.09 -21.06 6.92
C SER A 91 -22.24 -20.25 7.91
N GLU A 92 -20.92 -20.35 7.85
CA GLU A 92 -20.01 -19.54 8.66
C GLU A 92 -20.09 -18.05 8.31
N ILE A 93 -20.31 -17.76 7.02
CA ILE A 93 -20.58 -16.40 6.55
C ILE A 93 -22.05 -16.02 6.72
N LYS A 94 -22.97 -16.90 6.26
CA LYS A 94 -24.41 -16.61 6.21
C LYS A 94 -25.10 -16.64 7.57
N GLY A 95 -24.43 -17.14 8.59
CA GLY A 95 -24.98 -17.35 9.92
C GLY A 95 -25.76 -18.66 10.06
N MET A 96 -26.00 -19.03 11.30
CA MET A 96 -26.76 -20.21 11.68
C MET A 96 -28.02 -19.80 12.46
N PRO A 97 -29.07 -20.61 12.43
CA PRO A 97 -30.21 -20.37 13.30
C PRO A 97 -29.80 -20.34 14.77
N ASP A 98 -30.27 -19.34 15.49
CA ASP A 98 -30.12 -19.27 16.93
C ASP A 98 -31.10 -20.26 17.58
N LEU A 99 -30.60 -21.47 17.86
CA LEU A 99 -31.41 -22.50 18.44
C LEU A 99 -31.91 -22.15 19.87
N GLY A 100 -31.16 -21.31 20.60
CA GLY A 100 -31.58 -20.81 21.90
C GLY A 100 -32.89 -20.03 21.78
N LYS A 101 -32.91 -19.01 20.94
CA LYS A 101 -34.12 -18.20 20.73
C LYS A 101 -35.27 -19.00 20.09
N LEU A 102 -34.94 -19.93 19.20
CA LEU A 102 -35.97 -20.77 18.59
C LEU A 102 -36.69 -21.65 19.62
N PHE A 103 -35.97 -22.22 20.57
CA PHE A 103 -36.55 -23.14 21.58
C PHE A 103 -37.11 -22.42 22.81
N THR A 104 -36.54 -21.28 23.21
CA THR A 104 -37.01 -20.51 24.36
C THR A 104 -38.12 -19.56 24.05
N ASP A 105 -37.97 -18.82 22.95
CA ASP A 105 -38.85 -17.69 22.64
C ASP A 105 -39.77 -17.99 21.43
N ASN A 106 -39.66 -19.18 20.83
CA ASN A 106 -40.30 -19.57 19.57
C ASN A 106 -40.08 -18.54 18.45
N GLU A 107 -38.93 -17.84 18.50
CA GLU A 107 -38.53 -16.81 17.53
C GLU A 107 -37.40 -17.30 16.63
N TYR A 108 -37.63 -17.23 15.31
CA TYR A 108 -36.57 -17.54 14.35
C TYR A 108 -35.60 -16.37 14.26
N SER A 109 -34.40 -16.53 14.79
CA SER A 109 -33.32 -15.56 14.71
C SER A 109 -32.07 -16.21 14.12
N LEU A 110 -31.25 -15.41 13.47
CA LEU A 110 -29.96 -15.85 12.90
C LEU A 110 -28.82 -15.25 13.72
N SER A 111 -27.90 -16.10 14.15
CA SER A 111 -26.61 -15.65 14.66
C SER A 111 -25.71 -15.35 13.46
N THR A 112 -25.37 -14.09 13.27
CA THR A 112 -24.58 -13.62 12.11
C THR A 112 -23.38 -12.76 12.58
N PRO A 113 -22.35 -13.36 13.19
CA PRO A 113 -21.24 -12.60 13.79
C PRO A 113 -20.56 -11.65 12.82
N ILE A 114 -20.44 -12.06 11.54
CA ILE A 114 -19.85 -11.19 10.50
C ILE A 114 -20.68 -9.91 10.24
N ALA A 115 -21.99 -9.96 10.41
CA ALA A 115 -22.86 -8.80 10.20
C ALA A 115 -22.71 -7.77 11.32
N ASP A 116 -22.44 -8.22 12.54
CA ASP A 116 -22.32 -7.36 13.72
C ASP A 116 -20.88 -6.84 13.92
N ALA A 117 -19.89 -7.47 13.32
CA ALA A 117 -18.50 -7.07 13.43
C ALA A 117 -18.23 -5.68 12.83
N GLU A 118 -17.39 -4.89 13.52
CA GLU A 118 -16.84 -3.64 12.97
C GLU A 118 -15.61 -3.89 12.09
N ILE A 119 -14.88 -4.97 12.38
CA ILE A 119 -13.71 -5.41 11.59
C ILE A 119 -13.92 -6.84 11.15
N VAL A 120 -13.76 -7.08 9.85
CA VAL A 120 -13.82 -8.41 9.25
C VAL A 120 -12.46 -8.77 8.69
N ILE A 121 -11.94 -9.92 9.09
CA ILE A 121 -10.65 -10.46 8.65
C ILE A 121 -10.90 -11.86 8.08
N ILE A 122 -10.63 -12.05 6.79
CA ILE A 122 -10.74 -13.34 6.13
C ILE A 122 -9.34 -13.79 5.72
N ASN A 123 -8.84 -14.82 6.37
CA ASN A 123 -7.52 -15.34 6.09
C ASN A 123 -7.54 -16.44 5.04
N GLU A 124 -6.48 -16.49 4.21
CA GLU A 124 -6.25 -17.51 3.20
C GLU A 124 -7.40 -17.66 2.18
N VAL A 125 -7.97 -16.52 1.78
CA VAL A 125 -9.16 -16.47 0.91
C VAL A 125 -8.96 -17.12 -0.46
N ASP A 126 -7.73 -17.36 -0.88
CA ASP A 126 -7.35 -18.16 -2.04
C ASP A 126 -7.77 -19.64 -1.91
N LYS A 127 -7.86 -20.16 -0.68
CA LYS A 127 -8.33 -21.53 -0.39
C LYS A 127 -9.85 -21.64 -0.25
N ALA A 128 -10.57 -20.52 -0.19
CA ALA A 128 -12.01 -20.52 -0.02
C ALA A 128 -12.72 -21.16 -1.21
N SER A 129 -13.73 -21.97 -0.95
CA SER A 129 -14.60 -22.53 -1.99
C SER A 129 -15.37 -21.44 -2.74
N SER A 130 -15.86 -21.73 -3.95
CA SER A 130 -16.71 -20.80 -4.72
C SER A 130 -17.97 -20.40 -3.95
N ALA A 131 -18.53 -21.29 -3.12
CA ALA A 131 -19.70 -21.01 -2.30
C ALA A 131 -19.41 -19.93 -1.22
N ILE A 132 -18.24 -20.00 -0.60
CA ILE A 132 -17.76 -18.99 0.38
C ILE A 132 -17.53 -17.66 -0.32
N ARG A 133 -16.78 -17.66 -1.44
CA ARG A 133 -16.51 -16.44 -2.21
C ARG A 133 -17.79 -15.74 -2.65
N ASN A 134 -18.77 -16.51 -3.14
CA ASN A 134 -20.08 -15.96 -3.51
C ASN A 134 -20.85 -15.40 -2.29
N ALA A 135 -20.77 -16.04 -1.13
CA ALA A 135 -21.39 -15.52 0.09
C ALA A 135 -20.76 -14.18 0.54
N MET A 136 -19.43 -14.00 0.34
CA MET A 136 -18.73 -12.77 0.67
C MET A 136 -19.07 -11.61 -0.28
N LEU A 137 -19.47 -11.85 -1.53
CA LEU A 137 -19.74 -10.78 -2.50
C LEU A 137 -20.75 -9.75 -2.00
N GLY A 138 -21.85 -10.19 -1.39
CA GLY A 138 -22.88 -9.28 -0.82
C GLY A 138 -22.35 -8.50 0.38
N VAL A 139 -21.58 -9.17 1.24
CA VAL A 139 -20.96 -8.54 2.43
C VAL A 139 -19.98 -7.45 2.03
N MET A 140 -19.14 -7.70 1.03
CA MET A 140 -18.09 -6.77 0.59
C MET A 140 -18.64 -5.55 -0.13
N ASN A 141 -19.61 -5.75 -1.05
CA ASN A 141 -20.05 -4.69 -1.94
C ASN A 141 -21.22 -3.88 -1.39
N GLU A 142 -22.23 -4.62 -0.95
CA GLU A 142 -23.53 -4.04 -0.61
C GLU A 142 -23.66 -3.84 0.89
N LYS A 143 -22.70 -4.36 1.67
CA LYS A 143 -22.75 -4.42 3.14
C LYS A 143 -24.04 -5.09 3.64
N PHE A 144 -24.48 -6.12 2.94
CA PHE A 144 -25.61 -6.95 3.32
C PHE A 144 -25.25 -8.43 3.21
N LEU A 145 -25.79 -9.19 4.13
CA LEU A 145 -25.79 -10.63 4.12
C LEU A 145 -27.17 -11.14 3.70
N PHE A 146 -27.21 -12.03 2.72
CA PHE A 146 -28.46 -12.65 2.28
C PHE A 146 -28.54 -14.08 2.82
N ASN A 147 -29.56 -14.35 3.61
CA ASN A 147 -29.88 -15.70 4.06
C ASN A 147 -31.36 -15.99 3.81
N GLY A 148 -31.65 -16.71 2.74
CA GLY A 148 -33.01 -16.93 2.26
C GLY A 148 -33.70 -15.60 1.92
N LYS A 149 -34.80 -15.31 2.61
CA LYS A 149 -35.56 -14.04 2.47
C LYS A 149 -35.01 -12.88 3.32
N HIS A 150 -34.08 -13.19 4.22
CA HIS A 150 -33.54 -12.18 5.15
C HIS A 150 -32.38 -11.43 4.53
N LYS A 151 -32.49 -10.10 4.58
CA LYS A 151 -31.43 -9.15 4.20
C LYS A 151 -30.92 -8.48 5.46
N ILE A 152 -29.71 -8.86 5.90
CA ILE A 152 -29.12 -8.43 7.16
C ILE A 152 -28.01 -7.41 6.86
N PRO A 153 -28.08 -6.19 7.36
CA PRO A 153 -27.04 -5.18 7.14
C PRO A 153 -25.76 -5.55 7.90
N CYS A 154 -24.61 -5.40 7.24
CA CYS A 154 -23.30 -5.60 7.83
C CYS A 154 -22.73 -4.26 8.33
N LYS A 155 -22.21 -4.22 9.55
CA LYS A 155 -21.73 -3.02 10.25
C LYS A 155 -20.25 -2.73 10.04
N TRP A 156 -19.54 -3.58 9.29
CA TRP A 156 -18.10 -3.46 9.16
C TRP A 156 -17.66 -2.10 8.59
N LYS A 157 -16.59 -1.59 9.15
CA LYS A 157 -15.87 -0.39 8.73
C LYS A 157 -14.54 -0.72 8.08
N LEU A 158 -13.95 -1.85 8.47
CA LEU A 158 -12.72 -2.38 7.89
C LEU A 158 -12.93 -3.84 7.48
N PHE A 159 -12.76 -4.13 6.18
CA PHE A 159 -12.80 -5.49 5.63
C PHE A 159 -11.45 -5.81 5.00
N VAL A 160 -10.76 -6.80 5.55
CA VAL A 160 -9.44 -7.22 5.07
C VAL A 160 -9.46 -8.71 4.76
N ALA A 161 -9.00 -9.08 3.58
CA ALA A 161 -8.70 -10.45 3.27
C ALA A 161 -7.19 -10.64 3.07
N THR A 162 -6.71 -11.84 3.37
CA THR A 162 -5.33 -12.23 3.08
C THR A 162 -5.28 -13.42 2.14
N CYS A 163 -4.31 -13.46 1.24
CA CYS A 163 -4.02 -14.61 0.40
C CYS A 163 -2.52 -14.76 0.20
N ASN A 164 -2.11 -15.92 -0.30
CA ASN A 164 -0.71 -16.13 -0.68
C ASN A 164 -0.47 -15.59 -2.09
N GLU A 165 -1.36 -15.90 -3.01
CA GLU A 165 -1.35 -15.39 -4.39
C GLU A 165 -2.79 -15.38 -4.95
N ILE A 166 -3.01 -14.60 -5.99
CA ILE A 166 -4.24 -14.65 -6.76
C ILE A 166 -4.04 -15.69 -7.88
N PRO A 167 -4.89 -16.74 -7.96
CA PRO A 167 -4.79 -17.73 -9.02
C PRO A 167 -4.86 -17.07 -10.40
N LYS A 168 -3.93 -17.42 -11.32
CA LYS A 168 -3.82 -16.78 -12.63
C LYS A 168 -5.09 -16.87 -13.45
N GLU A 169 -5.75 -18.01 -13.38
CA GLU A 169 -7.00 -18.31 -14.09
C GLU A 169 -8.19 -17.50 -13.57
N GLU A 170 -8.09 -17.04 -12.32
CA GLU A 170 -9.16 -16.31 -11.65
C GLU A 170 -8.89 -14.81 -11.51
N LYS A 171 -7.75 -14.31 -12.00
CA LYS A 171 -7.32 -12.90 -11.81
C LYS A 171 -8.42 -11.89 -12.19
N ASN A 172 -9.19 -12.22 -13.23
CA ASN A 172 -10.28 -11.39 -13.75
C ASN A 172 -11.66 -11.81 -13.25
N SER A 173 -11.73 -12.71 -12.25
CA SER A 173 -13.04 -13.13 -11.74
C SER A 173 -13.71 -12.01 -10.94
N PRO A 174 -15.03 -11.97 -10.89
CA PRO A 174 -15.80 -10.97 -10.16
C PRO A 174 -15.43 -10.88 -8.68
N PHE A 175 -14.93 -11.95 -8.08
CA PHE A 175 -14.54 -11.97 -6.67
C PHE A 175 -13.30 -11.12 -6.41
N TRP A 176 -12.22 -11.32 -7.18
CA TRP A 176 -10.97 -10.58 -7.02
C TRP A 176 -11.09 -9.11 -7.44
N ASP A 177 -11.99 -8.81 -8.38
CA ASP A 177 -12.32 -7.43 -8.80
C ASP A 177 -12.98 -6.61 -7.67
N ARG A 178 -13.58 -7.26 -6.67
CA ARG A 178 -14.20 -6.57 -5.52
C ARG A 178 -13.19 -6.00 -4.53
N PHE A 179 -11.98 -6.52 -4.51
CA PHE A 179 -10.91 -5.93 -3.72
C PHE A 179 -10.33 -4.74 -4.46
N MET A 180 -10.86 -3.55 -4.16
CA MET A 180 -10.41 -2.28 -4.74
C MET A 180 -8.99 -1.92 -4.29
N LEU A 181 -8.60 -2.36 -3.09
CA LEU A 181 -7.30 -2.11 -2.50
C LEU A 181 -6.51 -3.42 -2.46
N LYS A 182 -5.43 -3.47 -3.23
CA LYS A 182 -4.53 -4.64 -3.27
C LYS A 182 -3.13 -4.21 -2.86
N HIS A 183 -2.52 -4.96 -1.96
CA HIS A 183 -1.15 -4.68 -1.51
C HIS A 183 -0.34 -5.95 -1.34
N THR A 184 0.84 -5.97 -1.94
CA THR A 184 1.79 -7.09 -1.79
C THR A 184 2.66 -6.86 -0.57
N VAL A 185 2.57 -7.78 0.40
CA VAL A 185 3.37 -7.77 1.62
C VAL A 185 4.65 -8.57 1.37
N ASN A 186 5.75 -7.87 1.21
CA ASN A 186 7.04 -8.48 0.95
C ASN A 186 7.68 -9.07 2.20
N ARG A 187 8.60 -10.01 2.00
CA ARG A 187 9.49 -10.50 3.06
C ARG A 187 10.45 -9.38 3.46
N VAL A 188 10.79 -9.38 4.73
CA VAL A 188 11.85 -8.51 5.26
C VAL A 188 13.20 -8.98 4.71
N SER A 189 14.01 -8.06 4.26
CA SER A 189 15.36 -8.36 3.77
C SER A 189 16.29 -8.85 4.90
N ALA A 190 17.37 -9.56 4.56
CA ALA A 190 18.34 -10.00 5.55
C ALA A 190 18.94 -8.84 6.34
N GLY A 191 19.24 -7.71 5.66
CA GLY A 191 19.78 -6.50 6.32
C GLY A 191 18.81 -5.87 7.32
N GLU A 192 17.53 -5.82 6.98
CA GLU A 192 16.49 -5.35 7.90
C GLU A 192 16.31 -6.30 9.08
N MET A 193 16.42 -7.61 8.85
CA MET A 193 16.34 -8.61 9.91
C MET A 193 17.50 -8.48 10.89
N ILE A 194 18.74 -8.23 10.41
CA ILE A 194 19.90 -7.97 11.25
C ILE A 194 19.67 -6.69 12.09
N LYS A 195 19.17 -5.61 11.46
CA LYS A 195 18.82 -4.38 12.20
C LYS A 195 17.79 -4.64 13.29
N TYR A 196 16.81 -5.50 13.04
CA TYR A 196 15.79 -5.90 14.01
C TYR A 196 16.41 -6.60 15.22
N TYR A 197 17.30 -7.57 15.00
CA TYR A 197 17.99 -8.26 16.10
C TYR A 197 18.86 -7.32 16.92
N ASN A 198 19.57 -6.40 16.27
CA ASN A 198 20.42 -5.39 16.94
C ASN A 198 19.59 -4.39 17.78
N LYS A 199 18.32 -4.19 17.45
CA LYS A 199 17.39 -3.34 18.20
C LYS A 199 16.65 -4.06 19.33
N GLY A 200 17.01 -5.31 19.67
CA GLY A 200 16.38 -6.08 20.74
C GLY A 200 15.48 -7.23 20.26
N GLY A 201 15.40 -7.50 18.96
CA GLY A 201 14.67 -8.64 18.41
C GLY A 201 13.20 -8.65 18.82
N ARG A 202 12.77 -9.74 19.51
CA ARG A 202 11.36 -9.92 19.93
C ARG A 202 10.86 -8.87 20.92
N GLU A 203 11.74 -8.19 21.64
CA GLU A 203 11.40 -7.14 22.60
C GLU A 203 11.25 -5.77 21.94
N TYR A 204 11.78 -5.61 20.72
CA TYR A 204 11.64 -4.39 19.95
C TYR A 204 10.18 -4.06 19.68
N ARG A 205 9.84 -2.78 19.83
CA ARG A 205 8.51 -2.25 19.49
C ARG A 205 8.70 -1.02 18.61
N GLU A 206 8.05 -1.05 17.47
CA GLU A 206 7.97 0.09 16.56
C GLU A 206 6.62 0.77 16.74
N LYS A 207 6.62 2.11 16.68
CA LYS A 207 5.41 2.90 16.83
C LYS A 207 5.18 3.70 15.57
N PHE A 208 3.98 3.59 15.05
CA PHE A 208 3.52 4.34 13.88
C PHE A 208 2.36 5.25 14.26
N THR A 209 2.36 6.45 13.68
CA THR A 209 1.24 7.39 13.81
C THR A 209 0.71 7.68 12.42
N ILE A 210 -0.50 7.23 12.12
CA ILE A 210 -1.11 7.37 10.80
C ILE A 210 -2.39 8.18 10.93
N GLY A 211 -2.48 9.26 10.16
CA GLY A 211 -3.69 10.08 10.06
C GLY A 211 -4.78 9.41 9.25
N ILE A 212 -5.99 9.44 9.77
CA ILE A 212 -7.18 8.93 9.08
C ILE A 212 -8.02 10.11 8.62
N PRO A 213 -8.09 10.40 7.31
CA PRO A 213 -8.91 11.50 6.82
C PRO A 213 -10.39 11.19 6.95
N ASN A 214 -11.16 12.16 7.36
CA ASN A 214 -12.62 12.11 7.26
C ASN A 214 -13.08 12.53 5.84
N LYS A 215 -14.38 12.38 5.57
CA LYS A 215 -14.94 12.72 4.24
C LYS A 215 -14.77 14.19 3.86
N ALA A 216 -14.80 15.11 4.82
CA ALA A 216 -14.61 16.52 4.55
C ALA A 216 -13.16 16.81 4.13
N GLU A 217 -12.19 16.27 4.87
CA GLU A 217 -10.77 16.39 4.55
C GLU A 217 -10.42 15.76 3.19
N ILE A 218 -11.01 14.60 2.86
CA ILE A 218 -10.86 13.99 1.53
C ILE A 218 -11.39 14.93 0.44
N ASN A 219 -12.53 15.58 0.68
CA ASN A 219 -13.15 16.47 -0.31
C ASN A 219 -12.40 17.79 -0.51
N GLU A 220 -11.58 18.23 0.44
CA GLU A 220 -10.73 19.42 0.29
C GLU A 220 -9.60 19.25 -0.74
N VAL A 221 -9.22 18.02 -1.06
CA VAL A 221 -8.21 17.76 -2.08
C VAL A 221 -8.84 17.94 -3.46
N ASP A 222 -8.32 18.88 -4.24
CA ASP A 222 -8.76 19.10 -5.62
C ASP A 222 -7.92 18.28 -6.60
N ILE A 223 -8.60 17.59 -7.50
CA ILE A 223 -7.95 16.86 -8.60
C ILE A 223 -8.43 17.45 -9.93
N PRO A 224 -7.54 18.05 -10.72
CA PRO A 224 -7.90 18.59 -12.03
C PRO A 224 -8.50 17.53 -12.96
N VAL A 225 -9.60 17.86 -13.62
CA VAL A 225 -10.30 16.94 -14.55
C VAL A 225 -9.36 16.37 -15.61
N THR A 226 -8.46 17.20 -16.15
CA THR A 226 -7.47 16.78 -17.15
C THR A 226 -6.52 15.67 -16.66
N LYS A 227 -6.25 15.62 -15.36
CA LYS A 227 -5.44 14.55 -14.76
C LYS A 227 -6.26 13.27 -14.55
N LEU A 228 -7.53 13.42 -14.20
CA LEU A 228 -8.46 12.29 -14.14
C LEU A 228 -8.70 11.67 -15.52
N GLU A 229 -8.83 12.48 -16.56
CA GLU A 229 -8.93 12.01 -17.94
C GLU A 229 -7.73 11.12 -18.32
N LYS A 230 -6.49 11.57 -18.01
CA LYS A 230 -5.28 10.76 -18.24
C LYS A 230 -5.31 9.44 -17.46
N TYR A 231 -5.83 9.47 -16.23
CA TYR A 231 -6.00 8.23 -15.45
C TYR A 231 -7.00 7.30 -16.14
N MET A 232 -8.15 7.84 -16.57
CA MET A 232 -9.19 7.02 -17.23
C MET A 232 -8.68 6.36 -18.50
N GLU A 233 -7.89 7.07 -19.32
CA GLU A 233 -7.27 6.51 -20.53
C GLU A 233 -6.39 5.28 -20.24
N VAL A 234 -5.66 5.24 -19.12
CA VAL A 234 -4.90 4.07 -18.68
C VAL A 234 -5.83 3.05 -18.06
N GLY A 235 -6.71 3.49 -17.17
CA GLY A 235 -7.59 2.64 -16.38
C GLY A 235 -8.54 1.78 -17.22
N TYR A 236 -9.10 2.32 -18.29
CA TYR A 236 -10.01 1.56 -19.18
C TYR A 236 -9.37 0.32 -19.80
N ASN A 237 -8.05 0.33 -19.99
CA ASN A 237 -7.34 -0.82 -20.55
C ASN A 237 -7.08 -1.92 -19.51
N HIS A 238 -7.19 -1.62 -18.22
CA HIS A 238 -6.70 -2.49 -17.14
C HIS A 238 -7.73 -2.79 -16.04
N SER A 239 -8.89 -2.10 -16.04
CA SER A 239 -9.81 -2.13 -14.91
C SER A 239 -11.28 -2.09 -15.35
N SER A 240 -12.18 -2.49 -14.44
CA SER A 240 -13.62 -2.40 -14.66
C SER A 240 -14.15 -0.99 -14.43
N ASP A 241 -15.26 -0.63 -15.09
CA ASP A 241 -15.95 0.67 -14.89
C ASP A 241 -16.27 0.92 -13.42
N ARG A 242 -16.64 -0.11 -12.68
CA ARG A 242 -16.88 -0.03 -11.24
C ARG A 242 -15.66 0.49 -10.50
N THR A 243 -14.50 -0.09 -10.76
CA THR A 243 -13.22 0.29 -10.14
C THR A 243 -12.92 1.75 -10.42
N LEU A 244 -13.13 2.19 -11.64
CA LEU A 244 -12.84 3.58 -12.06
C LEU A 244 -13.70 4.63 -11.34
N THR A 245 -14.91 4.29 -10.89
CA THR A 245 -15.77 5.25 -10.15
C THR A 245 -15.19 5.67 -8.80
N PHE A 246 -14.31 4.87 -8.19
CA PHE A 246 -13.68 5.18 -6.91
C PHE A 246 -12.39 6.00 -7.03
N VAL A 247 -11.82 6.11 -8.21
CA VAL A 247 -10.52 6.77 -8.45
C VAL A 247 -10.45 8.19 -7.85
N PRO A 248 -11.41 9.09 -8.06
CA PRO A 248 -11.29 10.44 -7.52
C PRO A 248 -11.21 10.45 -5.99
N THR A 249 -12.11 9.72 -5.31
CA THR A 249 -12.14 9.65 -3.85
C THR A 249 -10.89 8.97 -3.30
N LEU A 250 -10.47 7.89 -3.93
CA LEU A 250 -9.31 7.12 -3.49
C LEU A 250 -8.02 7.91 -3.65
N SER A 251 -7.83 8.59 -4.79
CA SER A 251 -6.63 9.41 -5.02
C SER A 251 -6.52 10.58 -4.04
N LYS A 252 -7.64 11.17 -3.66
CA LYS A 252 -7.68 12.21 -2.61
C LYS A 252 -7.27 11.65 -1.24
N ALA A 253 -7.80 10.49 -0.86
CA ALA A 253 -7.44 9.82 0.39
C ALA A 253 -5.96 9.38 0.38
N VAL A 254 -5.45 8.87 -0.74
CA VAL A 254 -4.03 8.52 -0.93
C VAL A 254 -3.16 9.75 -0.77
N SER A 255 -3.49 10.89 -1.42
CA SER A 255 -2.75 12.14 -1.25
C SER A 255 -2.66 12.57 0.22
N TYR A 256 -3.73 12.38 0.98
CA TYR A 256 -3.76 12.73 2.39
C TYR A 256 -2.90 11.79 3.26
N ILE A 257 -3.12 10.47 3.15
CA ILE A 257 -2.50 9.46 4.02
C ILE A 257 -0.99 9.35 3.77
N TRP A 258 -0.55 9.49 2.52
CA TRP A 258 0.87 9.45 2.16
C TRP A 258 1.54 10.82 2.17
N ASP A 259 0.77 11.90 2.35
CA ASP A 259 1.25 13.29 2.26
C ASP A 259 2.02 13.58 0.98
N ILE A 260 1.42 13.22 -0.16
CA ILE A 260 2.03 13.33 -1.50
C ILE A 260 1.18 14.19 -2.42
N SER A 261 1.81 14.71 -3.49
CA SER A 261 1.13 15.49 -4.50
C SER A 261 0.04 14.68 -5.22
N VAL A 262 -0.92 15.38 -5.83
CA VAL A 262 -2.03 14.76 -6.57
C VAL A 262 -1.53 13.82 -7.68
N ASP A 263 -0.46 14.18 -8.39
CA ASP A 263 0.11 13.34 -9.45
C ASP A 263 0.65 12.02 -8.90
N LYS A 264 1.44 12.09 -7.83
CA LYS A 264 1.92 10.89 -7.14
C LYS A 264 0.78 10.07 -6.53
N ALA A 265 -0.26 10.73 -6.03
CA ALA A 265 -1.43 10.06 -5.51
C ALA A 265 -2.21 9.31 -6.60
N LEU A 266 -2.37 9.88 -7.78
CA LEU A 266 -2.99 9.21 -8.93
C LEU A 266 -2.18 7.99 -9.38
N VAL A 267 -0.86 8.12 -9.49
CA VAL A 267 0.04 7.00 -9.82
C VAL A 267 -0.05 5.90 -8.77
N LYS A 268 0.03 6.25 -7.47
CA LYS A 268 -0.09 5.27 -6.39
C LYS A 268 -1.48 4.63 -6.37
N THR A 269 -2.53 5.35 -6.68
CA THR A 269 -3.88 4.81 -6.82
C THR A 269 -3.94 3.76 -7.94
N ALA A 270 -3.33 4.02 -9.10
CA ALA A 270 -3.24 3.05 -10.17
C ALA A 270 -2.48 1.79 -9.76
N GLN A 271 -1.36 1.94 -9.05
CA GLN A 271 -0.60 0.81 -8.51
C GLN A 271 -1.41 -0.04 -7.52
N ILE A 272 -2.22 0.60 -6.67
CA ILE A 272 -3.04 -0.06 -5.65
C ILE A 272 -4.24 -0.78 -6.28
N MET A 273 -4.95 -0.12 -7.19
CA MET A 273 -6.20 -0.63 -7.75
C MET A 273 -5.97 -1.60 -8.90
N ILE A 274 -4.94 -1.38 -9.68
CA ILE A 274 -4.65 -2.12 -10.91
C ILE A 274 -3.37 -2.93 -10.71
N ASP A 275 -2.22 -2.36 -11.07
CA ASP A 275 -0.89 -2.95 -10.86
C ASP A 275 0.23 -1.91 -11.10
N GLN A 276 1.47 -2.36 -10.94
CA GLN A 276 2.65 -1.52 -11.12
C GLN A 276 2.80 -1.01 -12.56
N THR A 277 2.39 -1.79 -13.54
CA THR A 277 2.47 -1.42 -14.98
C THR A 277 1.58 -0.23 -15.28
N ALA A 278 0.32 -0.27 -14.84
CA ALA A 278 -0.62 0.84 -14.97
C ALA A 278 -0.12 2.11 -14.25
N GLY A 279 0.49 1.95 -13.08
CA GLY A 279 1.11 3.07 -12.36
C GLY A 279 2.24 3.72 -13.16
N SER A 280 3.13 2.93 -13.76
CA SER A 280 4.23 3.43 -14.58
C SER A 280 3.74 4.09 -15.87
N GLU A 281 2.74 3.52 -16.54
CA GLU A 281 2.11 4.12 -17.72
C GLU A 281 1.49 5.48 -17.39
N LEU A 282 0.77 5.57 -16.27
CA LEU A 282 0.15 6.82 -15.83
C LEU A 282 1.19 7.85 -15.44
N GLN A 283 2.27 7.47 -14.76
CA GLN A 283 3.38 8.36 -14.43
C GLN A 283 3.94 9.00 -15.70
N ASN A 284 4.18 8.21 -16.72
CA ASN A 284 4.64 8.71 -18.01
C ASN A 284 3.64 9.67 -18.68
N LYS A 285 2.32 9.42 -18.57
CA LYS A 285 1.30 10.31 -19.12
C LYS A 285 1.17 11.64 -18.36
N LEU A 286 1.37 11.61 -17.03
CA LEU A 286 1.27 12.80 -16.18
C LEU A 286 2.50 13.70 -16.26
N MET A 287 3.67 13.18 -16.61
CA MET A 287 4.88 13.98 -16.79
C MET A 287 4.72 15.02 -17.89
N SER A 288 5.25 16.22 -17.68
CA SER A 288 5.34 17.24 -18.72
C SER A 288 6.36 16.84 -19.81
N PRO A 289 6.25 17.38 -21.04
CA PRO A 289 7.21 17.09 -22.10
C PRO A 289 8.65 17.43 -21.71
N GLU A 290 8.83 18.51 -20.94
CA GLU A 290 10.13 18.99 -20.47
C GLU A 290 10.75 17.99 -19.48
N VAL A 291 9.97 17.50 -18.49
CA VAL A 291 10.42 16.48 -17.54
C VAL A 291 10.77 15.19 -18.26
N LYS A 292 9.96 14.77 -19.24
CA LYS A 292 10.26 13.60 -20.08
C LYS A 292 11.57 13.73 -20.82
N ALA A 293 11.82 14.91 -21.39
CA ALA A 293 13.06 15.17 -22.13
C ALA A 293 14.29 15.05 -21.20
N VAL A 294 14.20 15.55 -19.97
CA VAL A 294 15.27 15.41 -18.99
C VAL A 294 15.46 13.96 -18.56
N MET A 295 14.39 13.24 -18.24
CA MET A 295 14.46 11.81 -17.87
C MET A 295 15.07 10.95 -18.98
N SER A 296 14.70 11.20 -20.23
CA SER A 296 15.30 10.52 -21.38
C SER A 296 16.81 10.78 -21.50
N LYS A 297 17.28 12.00 -21.20
CA LYS A 297 18.71 12.30 -21.14
C LYS A 297 19.42 11.58 -20.00
N VAL A 298 18.76 11.48 -18.84
CA VAL A 298 19.28 10.70 -17.70
C VAL A 298 19.45 9.22 -18.08
N GLU A 299 18.45 8.62 -18.72
CA GLU A 299 18.54 7.25 -19.21
C GLU A 299 19.68 7.06 -20.23
N MET A 300 19.94 8.05 -21.08
CA MET A 300 21.04 8.02 -22.03
C MET A 300 22.43 8.03 -21.38
N LEU A 301 22.56 8.41 -20.10
CA LEU A 301 23.86 8.40 -19.41
C LEU A 301 24.53 7.01 -19.45
N HIS A 302 23.76 5.93 -19.46
CA HIS A 302 24.30 4.58 -19.60
C HIS A 302 25.02 4.32 -20.94
N SER A 303 24.76 5.10 -21.96
CA SER A 303 25.29 4.87 -23.31
C SER A 303 26.64 5.53 -23.58
N TYR A 304 27.07 6.45 -22.71
CA TYR A 304 28.33 7.16 -22.89
C TYR A 304 29.53 6.27 -22.53
N GLN A 305 30.58 6.32 -23.35
CA GLN A 305 31.75 5.44 -23.22
C GLN A 305 32.94 6.12 -22.56
N THR A 306 32.97 7.45 -22.51
CA THR A 306 34.07 8.22 -21.95
C THR A 306 33.61 9.13 -20.81
N ASN A 307 34.49 9.35 -19.81
CA ASN A 307 34.24 10.26 -18.71
C ASN A 307 33.92 11.68 -19.18
N GLU A 308 34.59 12.19 -20.20
CA GLU A 308 34.38 13.54 -20.74
C GLU A 308 32.96 13.71 -21.30
N GLN A 309 32.50 12.72 -22.07
CA GLN A 309 31.11 12.73 -22.60
C GLN A 309 30.08 12.65 -21.47
N LEU A 310 30.36 11.84 -20.45
CA LEU A 310 29.49 11.65 -19.29
C LEU A 310 29.37 12.96 -18.48
N GLU A 311 30.50 13.63 -18.19
CA GLU A 311 30.51 14.91 -17.47
C GLU A 311 29.79 16.02 -18.21
N LEU A 312 29.95 16.12 -19.53
CA LEU A 312 29.21 17.07 -20.37
C LEU A 312 27.71 16.80 -20.32
N ALA A 313 27.29 15.54 -20.40
CA ALA A 313 25.88 15.18 -20.35
C ALA A 313 25.26 15.47 -18.97
N ILE A 314 26.00 15.23 -17.87
CA ILE A 314 25.59 15.56 -16.51
C ILE A 314 25.38 17.08 -16.39
N ALA A 315 26.35 17.88 -16.82
CA ALA A 315 26.25 19.35 -16.75
C ALA A 315 25.07 19.89 -17.57
N GLU A 316 24.77 19.28 -18.72
CA GLU A 316 23.58 19.62 -19.52
C GLU A 316 22.27 19.30 -18.76
N ILE A 317 22.18 18.12 -18.15
CA ILE A 317 21.00 17.71 -17.37
C ILE A 317 20.80 18.63 -16.18
N GLU A 318 21.85 18.93 -15.41
CA GLU A 318 21.79 19.86 -14.26
C GLU A 318 21.36 21.27 -14.69
N GLY A 319 21.86 21.76 -15.80
CA GLY A 319 21.45 23.03 -16.39
C GLY A 319 19.98 23.09 -16.76
N LEU A 320 19.44 22.00 -17.34
CA LEU A 320 18.02 21.87 -17.66
C LEU A 320 17.15 21.80 -16.40
N VAL A 321 17.55 20.97 -15.41
CA VAL A 321 16.86 20.84 -14.13
C VAL A 321 16.77 22.18 -13.43
N ASN A 322 17.88 22.92 -13.31
CA ASN A 322 17.91 24.25 -12.71
C ASN A 322 17.01 25.25 -13.47
N THR A 323 17.04 25.22 -14.80
CA THR A 323 16.20 26.09 -15.63
C THR A 323 14.73 25.81 -15.43
N TYR A 324 14.33 24.54 -15.42
CA TYR A 324 12.93 24.14 -15.27
C TYR A 324 12.43 24.29 -13.85
N ALA A 325 13.28 24.09 -12.84
CA ALA A 325 12.98 24.39 -11.45
C ALA A 325 12.69 25.88 -11.23
N THR A 326 13.55 26.74 -11.76
CA THR A 326 13.40 28.22 -11.66
C THR A 326 12.13 28.72 -12.35
N ARG A 327 11.72 28.08 -13.43
CA ARG A 327 10.48 28.39 -14.15
C ARG A 327 9.23 27.78 -13.52
N GLY A 328 9.37 26.97 -12.48
CA GLY A 328 8.26 26.25 -11.81
C GLY A 328 7.65 25.14 -12.68
N ILE A 329 8.39 24.64 -13.68
CA ILE A 329 8.00 23.50 -14.53
C ILE A 329 8.25 22.19 -13.83
N MET A 330 9.30 22.10 -13.00
CA MET A 330 9.63 20.96 -12.15
C MET A 330 9.40 21.29 -10.68
N ASP A 331 8.80 20.36 -9.97
CA ASP A 331 8.70 20.42 -8.50
C ASP A 331 9.92 19.77 -7.81
N SER A 332 10.08 20.02 -6.51
CA SER A 332 11.18 19.49 -5.73
C SER A 332 11.22 17.94 -5.70
N GLY A 333 10.07 17.30 -5.85
CA GLY A 333 9.99 15.84 -5.88
C GLY A 333 10.51 15.25 -7.18
N GLN A 334 10.23 15.91 -8.31
CA GLN A 334 10.73 15.53 -9.62
C GLN A 334 12.25 15.77 -9.74
N ILE A 335 12.72 16.86 -9.17
CA ILE A 335 14.16 17.15 -9.10
C ILE A 335 14.89 16.04 -8.32
N ASN A 336 14.42 15.72 -7.13
CA ASN A 336 15.02 14.67 -6.31
C ASN A 336 14.98 13.28 -6.98
N GLU A 337 13.93 12.97 -7.74
CA GLU A 337 13.83 11.71 -8.50
C GLU A 337 14.88 11.64 -9.62
N ILE A 338 15.12 12.77 -10.31
CA ILE A 338 16.17 12.88 -11.33
C ILE A 338 17.56 12.72 -10.70
N GLU A 339 17.82 13.41 -9.58
CA GLU A 339 19.09 13.33 -8.86
C GLU A 339 19.39 11.90 -8.37
N ILE A 340 18.42 11.21 -7.78
CA ILE A 340 18.57 9.82 -7.36
C ILE A 340 18.86 8.91 -8.55
N SER A 341 18.13 9.08 -9.66
CA SER A 341 18.33 8.29 -10.87
C SER A 341 19.72 8.51 -11.47
N MET A 342 20.18 9.76 -11.52
CA MET A 342 21.53 10.10 -11.95
C MET A 342 22.59 9.47 -11.05
N GLN A 343 22.46 9.60 -9.74
CA GLN A 343 23.39 9.00 -8.77
C GLN A 343 23.48 7.49 -8.94
N TYR A 344 22.34 6.80 -9.08
CA TYR A 344 22.31 5.36 -9.28
C TYR A 344 23.04 4.94 -10.56
N ILE A 345 22.81 5.65 -11.68
CA ILE A 345 23.48 5.38 -12.95
C ILE A 345 24.99 5.61 -12.82
N LEU A 346 25.39 6.72 -12.20
CA LEU A 346 26.80 7.10 -12.07
C LEU A 346 27.60 6.18 -11.14
N GLN A 347 26.97 5.65 -10.09
CA GLN A 347 27.60 4.65 -9.20
C GLN A 347 27.91 3.34 -9.91
N ASN A 348 27.13 2.99 -10.94
CA ASN A 348 27.25 1.73 -11.66
C ASN A 348 27.84 1.91 -13.09
N HIS A 349 28.32 3.12 -13.42
CA HIS A 349 28.76 3.44 -14.79
C HIS A 349 30.17 2.93 -15.08
N PRO A 350 30.38 2.11 -16.14
CA PRO A 350 31.67 1.50 -16.45
C PRO A 350 32.83 2.51 -16.60
N ALA A 351 32.57 3.68 -17.23
CA ALA A 351 33.58 4.70 -17.43
C ALA A 351 34.10 5.35 -16.13
N ARG A 352 33.45 5.14 -14.99
CA ARG A 352 33.94 5.60 -13.67
C ARG A 352 34.68 4.52 -12.89
N VAL A 353 34.40 3.25 -13.17
CA VAL A 353 35.07 2.12 -12.51
C VAL A 353 36.55 2.02 -12.92
N ASP A 354 36.90 2.45 -14.14
CA ASP A 354 38.27 2.43 -14.65
C ASP A 354 39.20 3.49 -14.03
N ASN A 355 38.67 4.43 -13.23
CA ASN A 355 39.43 5.50 -12.57
C ASN A 355 39.67 5.31 -11.06
N VAL A 356 39.26 4.17 -10.50
CA VAL A 356 39.74 3.78 -9.17
C VAL A 356 41.17 3.26 -9.38
N ASP A 357 42.14 4.13 -9.04
CA ASP A 357 43.59 3.81 -9.16
C ASP A 357 43.84 2.49 -8.44
N ASN A 358 44.32 1.48 -9.16
CA ASN A 358 44.67 0.19 -8.59
C ASN A 358 45.66 0.30 -7.41
N ASN A 359 46.33 1.43 -7.27
CA ASN A 359 47.23 1.74 -6.18
C ASN A 359 46.50 1.98 -4.85
N GLU A 360 45.26 2.62 -4.83
CA GLU A 360 44.45 2.78 -3.61
C GLU A 360 43.85 1.46 -3.12
N LEU A 361 43.55 0.53 -4.04
CA LEU A 361 43.07 -0.80 -3.70
C LEU A 361 44.20 -1.68 -3.13
N GLU A 362 45.45 -1.59 -3.66
CA GLU A 362 46.60 -2.29 -3.12
C GLU A 362 47.03 -1.71 -1.75
N GLU A 363 46.94 -0.39 -1.52
CA GLU A 363 47.17 0.21 -0.19
C GLU A 363 46.15 -0.25 0.84
N LEU A 364 44.85 -0.24 0.51
CA LEU A 364 43.77 -0.73 1.39
C LEU A 364 43.88 -2.23 1.68
N MET A 365 44.30 -3.05 0.70
CA MET A 365 44.54 -4.48 0.92
C MET A 365 45.75 -4.72 1.77
N SER A 366 46.81 -3.91 1.66
CA SER A 366 48.04 -4.03 2.49
C SER A 366 47.79 -3.63 3.95
N GLU A 367 46.89 -2.66 4.23
CA GLU A 367 46.49 -2.29 5.58
C GLU A 367 45.65 -3.37 6.26
N VAL A 368 44.80 -4.11 5.52
CA VAL A 368 44.03 -5.23 6.05
C VAL A 368 44.87 -6.45 6.39
N GLU A 369 45.94 -6.73 5.61
CA GLU A 369 46.86 -7.85 5.90
C GLU A 369 47.78 -7.59 7.12
N THR A 370 48.06 -6.32 7.43
CA THR A 370 48.89 -5.94 8.61
C THR A 370 48.16 -5.87 9.92
N SER A 371 46.79 -5.91 9.88
CA SER A 371 45.95 -5.80 11.08
C SER A 371 45.39 -7.13 11.58
N SER A 372 45.81 -8.27 11.06
CA SER A 372 45.39 -9.58 11.61
C SER A 372 46.22 -9.92 12.85
N PRO A 373 45.60 -10.02 14.04
CA PRO A 373 46.33 -10.57 15.20
C PRO A 373 46.48 -12.08 15.00
N ASN A 374 47.71 -12.51 15.15
CA ASN A 374 48.18 -13.90 15.15
C ASN A 374 47.32 -14.78 16.10
N PRO A 375 46.89 -15.98 15.70
CA PRO A 375 46.12 -16.85 16.58
C PRO A 375 47.09 -17.64 17.49
N PHE A 376 46.99 -17.43 18.78
CA PHE A 376 47.29 -18.41 19.81
C PHE A 376 46.16 -18.45 20.82
#